data_f1efa6763724cbb6a667b90055fec2c9
#
_entry.id   f1efa6763724cbb6a667b90055fec2c9
#
_cell.length_a   1.000
_cell.length_b   1.000
_cell.length_c   1.000
_cell.angle_alpha   90.00
_cell.angle_beta   90.00
_cell.angle_gamma   90.00
#
_symmetry.space_group_name_H-M   'P 1'
#
loop_
_entity.id
_entity.type
_entity.pdbx_description
1 polymer ?
#
loop_
_entity_poly.entity_id
_entity_poly.type
_entity_poly.pdbx_seq_one_letter_code
_entity_poly.pdbx_strand_id
1 'polypeptide(L)'
;ADAAGRGRRVVIQLMPAPFSLGWVDNIRTLARAHWWDGLAIVRVQDNYVVQWGDPAAEDKASAKPLPSGLRQMTDADYLASGALPQPKGLGPMFVPKNTAQRWSSFFKGWPIAGERTAQGIRNWPVHCYGMMGVGRNLAPDTGTGAELYVVIGHAPRHLDRNIALAGRVVAGIEHLSSLSRGTGPLGFYEKAEERVTIQSLRLAAEMDEG
;
A
#
# COMPACT_ATOMS: atom_id res chain seq x y z
N ALA A 1 -19.41 5.55 2.60
CA ALA A 1 -20.74 5.38 1.96
C ALA A 1 -20.82 6.23 0.70
N ASP A 2 -21.71 5.88 -0.23
CA ASP A 2 -22.02 6.72 -1.39
C ASP A 2 -23.00 7.86 -1.01
N ALA A 3 -23.33 8.71 -1.99
CA ALA A 3 -24.28 9.82 -1.78
C ALA A 3 -25.69 9.38 -1.33
N ALA A 4 -26.04 8.10 -1.50
CA ALA A 4 -27.28 7.50 -1.00
C ALA A 4 -27.11 6.85 0.38
N GLY A 5 -26.01 7.05 1.06
CA GLY A 5 -25.70 6.48 2.37
C GLY A 5 -25.36 4.98 2.38
N ARG A 6 -25.25 4.34 1.20
CA ARG A 6 -24.94 2.90 1.11
C ARG A 6 -23.47 2.66 1.34
N GLY A 7 -23.14 1.71 2.21
CA GLY A 7 -21.76 1.28 2.44
C GLY A 7 -21.11 0.77 1.14
N ARG A 8 -19.86 1.14 0.91
CA ARG A 8 -19.05 0.65 -0.21
C ARG A 8 -17.92 -0.18 0.35
N ARG A 9 -17.75 -1.38 -0.19
CA ARG A 9 -16.73 -2.34 0.26
C ARG A 9 -15.59 -2.41 -0.75
N VAL A 10 -14.38 -2.26 -0.24
CA VAL A 10 -13.14 -2.49 -0.98
C VAL A 10 -12.44 -3.69 -0.34
N VAL A 11 -12.03 -4.64 -1.14
CA VAL A 11 -11.30 -5.83 -0.67
C VAL A 11 -9.84 -5.71 -1.10
N ILE A 12 -8.95 -5.80 -0.12
CA ILE A 12 -7.52 -5.68 -0.32
C ILE A 12 -6.84 -7.00 0.07
N GLN A 13 -6.09 -7.56 -0.86
CA GLN A 13 -5.20 -8.69 -0.59
C GLN A 13 -3.86 -8.15 -0.09
N LEU A 14 -3.44 -8.56 1.11
CA LEU A 14 -2.12 -8.19 1.65
C LEU A 14 -0.99 -8.90 0.90
N MET A 15 0.15 -8.25 0.84
CA MET A 15 1.36 -8.74 0.16
C MET A 15 1.88 -10.02 0.83
N PRO A 16 2.16 -11.09 0.06
CA PRO A 16 2.73 -12.31 0.62
C PRO A 16 4.26 -12.20 0.78
N ALA A 17 4.81 -13.07 1.61
CA ALA A 17 6.26 -13.26 1.66
C ALA A 17 6.86 -13.47 0.25
N PRO A 18 8.06 -12.93 0.01
CA PRO A 18 9.02 -12.36 0.96
C PRO A 18 8.94 -10.84 1.10
N PHE A 19 7.95 -10.18 0.51
CA PHE A 19 7.88 -8.71 0.43
C PHE A 19 7.14 -8.09 1.62
N SER A 20 7.62 -6.95 2.08
CA SER A 20 6.93 -5.98 2.96
C SER A 20 6.34 -6.56 4.25
N LEU A 21 6.94 -7.63 4.80
CA LEU A 21 6.37 -8.37 5.93
C LEU A 21 6.13 -7.50 7.16
N GLY A 22 7.06 -6.60 7.49
CA GLY A 22 6.91 -5.71 8.64
C GLY A 22 5.70 -4.78 8.53
N TRP A 23 5.47 -4.19 7.35
CA TRP A 23 4.29 -3.35 7.10
C TRP A 23 3.01 -4.16 7.08
N VAL A 24 3.02 -5.37 6.51
CA VAL A 24 1.86 -6.27 6.53
C VAL A 24 1.48 -6.65 7.97
N ASP A 25 2.45 -6.94 8.83
CA ASP A 25 2.20 -7.24 10.24
C ASP A 25 1.66 -6.03 10.99
N ASN A 26 2.20 -4.83 10.72
CA ASN A 26 1.68 -3.59 11.27
C ASN A 26 0.23 -3.32 10.84
N ILE A 27 -0.08 -3.51 9.55
CA ILE A 27 -1.45 -3.36 9.03
C ILE A 27 -2.42 -4.32 9.74
N ARG A 28 -2.00 -5.56 9.98
CA ARG A 28 -2.82 -6.52 10.76
C ARG A 28 -3.04 -6.04 12.20
N THR A 29 -2.01 -5.54 12.85
CA THR A 29 -2.09 -4.99 14.21
C THR A 29 -3.05 -3.79 14.25
N LEU A 30 -2.93 -2.86 13.34
CA LEU A 30 -3.80 -1.69 13.22
C LEU A 30 -5.26 -2.10 12.93
N ALA A 31 -5.49 -3.10 12.07
CA ALA A 31 -6.83 -3.60 11.78
C ALA A 31 -7.50 -4.24 13.00
N ARG A 32 -6.76 -5.05 13.77
CA ARG A 32 -7.25 -5.64 15.04
C ARG A 32 -7.53 -4.59 16.11
N ALA A 33 -6.74 -3.52 16.14
CA ALA A 33 -6.96 -2.39 17.02
C ALA A 33 -8.10 -1.47 16.56
N HIS A 34 -8.77 -1.79 15.44
CA HIS A 34 -9.81 -0.94 14.83
C HIS A 34 -9.35 0.51 14.60
N TRP A 35 -8.05 0.68 14.34
CA TRP A 35 -7.41 1.99 14.33
C TRP A 35 -7.99 2.93 13.26
N TRP A 36 -8.37 2.40 12.08
CA TRP A 36 -8.93 3.24 11.00
C TRP A 36 -10.40 3.58 11.15
N ASP A 37 -11.12 3.01 12.14
CA ASP A 37 -12.54 3.30 12.32
C ASP A 37 -12.77 4.77 12.62
N GLY A 38 -13.63 5.40 11.83
CA GLY A 38 -13.92 6.82 11.90
C GLY A 38 -12.87 7.74 11.30
N LEU A 39 -11.73 7.23 10.82
CA LEU A 39 -10.76 8.00 10.05
C LEU A 39 -11.25 8.27 8.63
N ALA A 40 -10.45 8.86 7.78
CA ALA A 40 -10.92 9.35 6.49
C ALA A 40 -9.98 9.07 5.32
N ILE A 41 -10.56 9.06 4.12
CA ILE A 41 -9.83 9.35 2.89
C ILE A 41 -9.51 10.83 2.92
N VAL A 42 -8.23 11.18 2.83
CA VAL A 42 -7.71 12.53 3.00
C VAL A 42 -7.20 13.15 1.70
N ARG A 43 -6.95 12.31 0.69
CA ARG A 43 -6.37 12.72 -0.59
C ARG A 43 -6.88 11.87 -1.73
N VAL A 44 -7.24 12.52 -2.83
CA VAL A 44 -7.52 11.87 -4.12
C VAL A 44 -6.86 12.70 -5.21
N GLN A 45 -5.71 12.26 -5.65
CA GLN A 45 -4.98 12.90 -6.74
C GLN A 45 -5.28 12.19 -8.06
N ASP A 46 -5.72 12.98 -9.06
CA ASP A 46 -6.06 12.44 -10.37
C ASP A 46 -4.88 11.71 -11.01
N ASN A 47 -5.20 10.61 -11.69
CA ASN A 47 -4.22 9.74 -12.36
C ASN A 47 -3.03 9.32 -11.47
N TYR A 48 -3.21 9.28 -10.15
CA TYR A 48 -2.15 8.95 -9.20
C TYR A 48 -2.64 8.05 -8.07
N VAL A 49 -3.12 8.60 -6.95
CA VAL A 49 -3.48 7.83 -5.75
C VAL A 49 -4.74 8.30 -5.06
N VAL A 50 -5.39 7.39 -4.33
CA VAL A 50 -6.29 7.64 -3.21
C VAL A 50 -5.56 7.29 -1.93
N GLN A 51 -5.55 8.17 -0.94
CA GLN A 51 -4.80 8.02 0.31
C GLN A 51 -5.73 8.23 1.50
N TRP A 52 -5.55 7.43 2.53
CA TRP A 52 -6.33 7.51 3.76
C TRP A 52 -5.48 7.29 5.00
N GLY A 53 -5.95 7.81 6.11
CA GLY A 53 -5.31 7.76 7.40
C GLY A 53 -5.95 8.72 8.38
N ASP A 54 -5.19 9.16 9.36
CA ASP A 54 -5.62 10.16 10.31
C ASP A 54 -5.53 11.57 9.70
N PRO A 55 -6.67 12.28 9.53
CA PRO A 55 -6.63 13.67 9.05
C PRO A 55 -5.84 14.64 9.92
N ALA A 56 -5.59 14.28 11.18
CA ALA A 56 -4.84 15.09 12.14
C ALA A 56 -3.37 14.60 12.33
N ALA A 57 -2.89 13.68 11.50
CA ALA A 57 -1.58 13.04 11.67
C ALA A 57 -0.39 14.02 11.83
N GLU A 58 -0.47 15.20 11.18
CA GLU A 58 0.59 16.21 11.25
C GLU A 58 0.55 17.05 12.54
N ASP A 59 -0.57 17.05 13.26
CA ASP A 59 -0.73 17.75 14.53
C ASP A 59 -0.58 16.78 15.69
N LYS A 60 0.58 16.77 16.33
CA LYS A 60 0.89 15.89 17.46
C LYS A 60 -0.10 15.99 18.63
N ALA A 61 -0.80 17.12 18.78
CA ALA A 61 -1.75 17.31 19.88
C ALA A 61 -3.08 16.60 19.62
N SER A 62 -3.47 16.47 18.36
CA SER A 62 -4.76 15.90 17.94
C SER A 62 -4.64 14.59 17.17
N ALA A 63 -3.42 14.17 16.79
CA ALA A 63 -3.18 12.91 16.11
C ALA A 63 -3.66 11.71 16.93
N LYS A 64 -4.33 10.78 16.26
CA LYS A 64 -4.81 9.53 16.89
C LYS A 64 -3.61 8.68 17.32
N PRO A 65 -3.51 8.28 18.59
CA PRO A 65 -2.41 7.46 19.09
C PRO A 65 -2.31 6.14 18.32
N LEU A 66 -1.10 5.78 17.94
CA LEU A 66 -0.83 4.49 17.34
C LEU A 66 -0.84 3.39 18.42
N PRO A 67 -1.35 2.19 18.13
CA PRO A 67 -1.25 1.07 19.04
C PRO A 67 0.21 0.68 19.27
N SER A 68 0.50 0.13 20.43
CA SER A 68 1.83 -0.40 20.75
C SER A 68 2.18 -1.62 19.89
N GLY A 69 3.48 -1.91 19.78
CA GLY A 69 3.96 -3.13 19.12
C GLY A 69 4.11 -3.00 17.60
N LEU A 70 3.95 -1.81 17.03
CA LEU A 70 4.27 -1.59 15.62
C LEU A 70 5.77 -1.69 15.39
N ARG A 71 6.14 -2.39 14.32
CA ARG A 71 7.54 -2.57 13.90
C ARG A 71 8.02 -1.32 13.18
N GLN A 72 9.28 -0.99 13.38
CA GLN A 72 10.01 -0.04 12.55
C GLN A 72 10.71 -0.81 11.42
N MET A 73 10.61 -0.32 10.20
CA MET A 73 11.27 -0.87 9.03
C MET A 73 12.41 0.05 8.58
N THR A 74 13.28 -0.49 7.75
CA THR A 74 14.42 0.20 7.15
C THR A 74 14.31 0.17 5.62
N ASP A 75 15.15 0.92 4.93
CA ASP A 75 15.22 0.89 3.46
C ASP A 75 15.54 -0.50 2.89
N ALA A 76 16.21 -1.35 3.66
CA ALA A 76 16.50 -2.73 3.27
C ALA A 76 15.22 -3.58 3.13
N ASP A 77 14.17 -3.26 3.89
CA ASP A 77 12.91 -4.00 3.91
C ASP A 77 12.06 -3.75 2.64
N TYR A 78 12.39 -2.76 1.82
CA TYR A 78 11.76 -2.55 0.50
C TYR A 78 12.13 -3.62 -0.52
N LEU A 79 13.15 -4.43 -0.25
CA LEU A 79 13.76 -5.35 -1.20
C LEU A 79 13.71 -6.78 -0.69
N ALA A 80 13.53 -7.73 -1.61
CA ALA A 80 13.79 -9.14 -1.36
C ALA A 80 15.08 -9.55 -2.05
N SER A 81 16.01 -10.15 -1.29
CA SER A 81 17.29 -10.61 -1.81
C SER A 81 17.20 -12.06 -2.33
N GLY A 82 18.00 -12.37 -3.33
CA GLY A 82 18.12 -13.69 -3.91
C GLY A 82 17.11 -13.99 -5.01
N ALA A 83 17.22 -15.19 -5.57
CA ALA A 83 16.29 -15.68 -6.58
C ALA A 83 14.95 -16.03 -5.92
N LEU A 84 13.86 -15.54 -6.50
CA LEU A 84 12.52 -15.90 -6.03
C LEU A 84 12.14 -17.31 -6.54
N PRO A 85 11.55 -18.15 -5.68
CA PRO A 85 11.10 -19.48 -6.10
C PRO A 85 9.97 -19.37 -7.13
N GLN A 86 10.06 -20.16 -8.19
CA GLN A 86 9.01 -20.24 -9.21
C GLN A 86 8.00 -21.34 -8.84
N PRO A 87 6.72 -21.17 -9.17
CA PRO A 87 5.74 -22.24 -9.09
C PRO A 87 6.19 -23.44 -9.95
N LYS A 88 5.90 -24.65 -9.48
CA LYS A 88 6.16 -25.88 -10.27
C LYS A 88 5.42 -25.78 -11.62
N GLY A 89 6.13 -26.08 -12.71
CA GLY A 89 5.57 -26.06 -14.07
C GLY A 89 5.71 -24.74 -14.83
N LEU A 90 6.12 -23.65 -14.17
CA LEU A 90 6.59 -22.45 -14.86
C LEU A 90 8.11 -22.56 -15.02
N GLY A 91 8.59 -22.27 -16.23
CA GLY A 91 10.03 -22.19 -16.49
C GLY A 91 10.73 -21.18 -15.55
N PRO A 92 12.05 -21.20 -15.47
CA PRO A 92 12.79 -20.30 -14.61
C PRO A 92 12.45 -18.84 -14.99
N MET A 93 12.25 -18.00 -13.97
CA MET A 93 12.11 -16.56 -14.20
C MET A 93 13.32 -16.07 -14.97
N PHE A 94 13.09 -15.38 -16.07
CA PHE A 94 14.18 -14.80 -16.84
C PHE A 94 14.90 -13.76 -15.98
N VAL A 95 16.08 -14.12 -15.53
CA VAL A 95 16.99 -13.22 -14.83
C VAL A 95 18.19 -12.99 -15.75
N PRO A 96 18.38 -11.77 -16.26
CA PRO A 96 19.50 -11.47 -17.12
C PRO A 96 20.84 -11.87 -16.48
N LYS A 97 21.73 -12.44 -17.26
CA LYS A 97 23.08 -12.85 -16.79
C LYS A 97 23.98 -11.64 -16.52
N ASN A 98 23.65 -10.50 -17.12
CA ASN A 98 24.43 -9.28 -17.04
C ASN A 98 24.07 -8.45 -15.80
N THR A 99 25.06 -7.96 -15.04
CA THR A 99 24.90 -7.20 -13.80
C THR A 99 24.25 -5.82 -13.97
N ALA A 100 24.18 -5.27 -15.18
CA ALA A 100 23.59 -3.96 -15.43
C ALA A 100 22.10 -3.99 -15.83
N GLN A 101 21.51 -5.19 -15.94
CA GLN A 101 20.15 -5.33 -16.46
C GLN A 101 19.11 -5.38 -15.36
N ARG A 102 18.04 -4.61 -15.53
CA ARG A 102 16.79 -4.68 -14.79
C ARG A 102 15.77 -5.47 -15.57
N TRP A 103 14.84 -6.13 -14.88
CA TRP A 103 13.75 -6.87 -15.48
C TRP A 103 12.43 -6.59 -14.75
N SER A 104 11.33 -6.89 -15.41
CA SER A 104 10.00 -6.96 -14.81
C SER A 104 9.43 -8.35 -15.03
N SER A 105 8.69 -8.86 -14.05
CA SER A 105 8.13 -10.21 -14.05
C SER A 105 6.94 -10.28 -13.10
N PHE A 106 6.45 -11.51 -12.85
CA PHE A 106 5.44 -11.78 -11.85
C PHE A 106 5.94 -12.83 -10.85
N PHE A 107 5.61 -12.63 -9.59
CA PHE A 107 5.83 -13.62 -8.54
C PHE A 107 4.50 -13.90 -7.85
N LYS A 108 4.00 -15.15 -7.93
CA LYS A 108 2.69 -15.54 -7.39
C LYS A 108 1.55 -14.60 -7.84
N GLY A 109 1.59 -14.14 -9.10
CA GLY A 109 0.62 -13.19 -9.65
C GLY A 109 0.78 -11.73 -9.20
N TRP A 110 1.87 -11.37 -8.51
CA TRP A 110 2.21 -10.00 -8.14
C TRP A 110 3.23 -9.42 -9.13
N PRO A 111 3.01 -8.21 -9.63
CA PRO A 111 3.98 -7.56 -10.49
C PRO A 111 5.22 -7.19 -9.68
N ILE A 112 6.36 -7.62 -10.16
CA ILE A 112 7.66 -7.37 -9.55
C ILE A 112 8.64 -6.84 -10.58
N ALA A 113 9.67 -6.18 -10.09
CA ALA A 113 10.88 -5.90 -10.86
C ALA A 113 12.10 -6.40 -10.09
N GLY A 114 13.21 -6.49 -10.78
CA GLY A 114 14.45 -6.91 -10.17
C GLY A 114 15.66 -6.35 -10.88
N GLU A 115 16.80 -6.48 -10.23
CA GLU A 115 18.10 -6.16 -10.77
C GLU A 115 19.15 -7.13 -10.25
N ARG A 116 20.20 -7.32 -11.05
CA ARG A 116 21.42 -8.00 -10.62
C ARG A 116 22.48 -6.97 -10.28
N THR A 117 23.04 -7.08 -9.10
CA THR A 117 24.17 -6.24 -8.65
C THR A 117 25.38 -7.12 -8.34
N ALA A 118 26.50 -6.52 -8.01
CA ALA A 118 27.68 -7.25 -7.53
C ALA A 118 27.40 -8.02 -6.23
N GLN A 119 26.43 -7.55 -5.41
CA GLN A 119 26.01 -8.18 -4.16
C GLN A 119 24.92 -9.25 -4.35
N GLY A 120 24.45 -9.48 -5.58
CA GLY A 120 23.45 -10.49 -5.89
C GLY A 120 22.19 -9.93 -6.55
N ILE A 121 21.13 -10.73 -6.49
CA ILE A 121 19.82 -10.41 -7.06
C ILE A 121 19.01 -9.66 -6.02
N ARG A 122 18.33 -8.59 -6.44
CA ARG A 122 17.33 -7.85 -5.65
C ARG A 122 16.03 -7.80 -6.41
N ASN A 123 14.92 -7.96 -5.70
CA ASN A 123 13.56 -7.91 -6.26
C ASN A 123 12.70 -6.96 -5.43
N TRP A 124 11.72 -6.33 -6.05
CA TRP A 124 10.75 -5.45 -5.39
C TRP A 124 9.40 -5.48 -6.09
N PRO A 125 8.30 -5.25 -5.36
CA PRO A 125 6.98 -5.07 -5.96
C PRO A 125 6.91 -3.78 -6.76
N VAL A 126 6.07 -3.75 -7.77
CA VAL A 126 5.92 -2.63 -8.70
C VAL A 126 4.62 -1.89 -8.47
N HIS A 127 4.68 -0.55 -8.46
CA HIS A 127 3.50 0.33 -8.33
C HIS A 127 2.65 0.29 -9.61
N CYS A 128 1.87 -0.77 -9.77
CA CYS A 128 0.84 -0.86 -10.81
C CYS A 128 -0.51 -0.33 -10.29
N TYR A 129 -1.46 -0.07 -11.20
CA TYR A 129 -2.84 0.25 -10.85
C TYR A 129 -3.42 -0.77 -9.85
N GLY A 130 -4.12 -0.27 -8.84
CA GLY A 130 -4.71 -1.09 -7.78
C GLY A 130 -3.76 -1.56 -6.68
N MET A 131 -2.44 -1.31 -6.80
CA MET A 131 -1.50 -1.63 -5.73
C MET A 131 -1.66 -0.68 -4.55
N MET A 132 -1.58 -1.22 -3.34
CA MET A 132 -1.66 -0.46 -2.09
C MET A 132 -0.28 -0.29 -1.48
N GLY A 133 0.07 0.96 -1.20
CA GLY A 133 1.32 1.33 -0.56
C GLY A 133 1.13 2.00 0.80
N VAL A 134 2.25 2.20 1.49
CA VAL A 134 2.31 2.79 2.83
C VAL A 134 2.78 4.24 2.72
N GLY A 135 1.95 5.19 3.19
CA GLY A 135 2.33 6.59 3.32
C GLY A 135 3.46 6.77 4.32
N ARG A 136 4.34 7.73 4.05
CA ARG A 136 5.47 8.08 4.92
C ARG A 136 5.85 9.56 4.76
N ASN A 137 6.54 10.09 5.73
CA ASN A 137 7.20 11.39 5.65
C ASN A 137 8.56 11.28 4.93
N LEU A 138 9.37 12.31 5.00
CA LEU A 138 10.71 12.30 4.40
C LEU A 138 11.60 11.25 5.09
N ALA A 139 12.56 10.71 4.33
CA ALA A 139 13.56 9.81 4.89
C ALA A 139 14.24 10.43 6.13
N PRO A 140 14.51 9.62 7.18
CA PRO A 140 14.55 8.16 7.22
C PRO A 140 13.21 7.46 7.55
N ASP A 141 12.07 8.18 7.57
CA ASP A 141 10.77 7.57 7.82
C ASP A 141 10.41 6.59 6.69
N THR A 142 9.99 5.39 7.06
CA THR A 142 9.55 4.33 6.13
C THR A 142 8.04 4.07 6.21
N GLY A 143 7.36 4.80 7.09
CA GLY A 143 5.93 4.63 7.39
C GLY A 143 5.62 3.40 8.22
N THR A 144 4.62 3.51 9.07
CA THR A 144 4.18 2.42 9.95
C THR A 144 3.11 1.52 9.33
N GLY A 145 2.43 1.98 8.29
CA GLY A 145 1.23 1.35 7.73
C GLY A 145 -0.07 1.99 8.22
N ALA A 146 -0.02 2.96 9.12
CA ALA A 146 -1.20 3.71 9.56
C ALA A 146 -1.79 4.55 8.43
N GLU A 147 -0.94 5.15 7.62
CA GLU A 147 -1.33 5.85 6.41
C GLU A 147 -1.11 4.95 5.19
N LEU A 148 -2.15 4.79 4.38
CA LEU A 148 -2.15 3.91 3.22
C LEU A 148 -2.67 4.64 1.99
N TYR A 149 -2.21 4.21 0.82
CA TYR A 149 -2.75 4.69 -0.44
C TYR A 149 -2.96 3.56 -1.45
N VAL A 150 -3.82 3.77 -2.42
CA VAL A 150 -4.02 2.89 -3.57
C VAL A 150 -3.75 3.66 -4.85
N VAL A 151 -2.99 3.06 -5.76
CA VAL A 151 -2.73 3.61 -7.10
C VAL A 151 -4.01 3.52 -7.94
N ILE A 152 -4.49 4.67 -8.43
CA ILE A 152 -5.69 4.80 -9.29
C ILE A 152 -5.39 5.36 -10.68
N GLY A 153 -4.15 5.37 -11.08
CA GLY A 153 -3.70 5.93 -12.37
C GLY A 153 -2.53 5.18 -12.98
N HIS A 154 -1.76 5.86 -13.79
CA HIS A 154 -0.53 5.31 -14.35
C HIS A 154 0.43 4.85 -13.25
N ALA A 155 1.11 3.73 -13.52
CA ALA A 155 2.06 3.14 -12.58
C ALA A 155 3.17 4.14 -12.18
N PRO A 156 3.17 4.65 -10.94
CA PRO A 156 4.16 5.64 -10.49
C PRO A 156 5.48 4.95 -10.13
N ARG A 157 6.19 4.45 -11.12
CA ARG A 157 7.41 3.64 -10.99
C ARG A 157 8.55 4.34 -10.24
N HIS A 158 8.52 5.67 -10.14
CA HIS A 158 9.47 6.44 -9.33
C HIS A 158 9.32 6.16 -7.81
N LEU A 159 8.18 5.61 -7.39
CA LEU A 159 7.95 5.17 -6.01
C LEU A 159 8.54 3.78 -5.73
N ASP A 160 8.88 3.01 -6.76
CA ASP A 160 9.48 1.67 -6.59
C ASP A 160 10.78 1.77 -5.78
N ARG A 161 10.93 0.94 -4.76
CA ARG A 161 12.04 0.91 -3.80
C ARG A 161 12.17 2.16 -2.91
N ASN A 162 11.26 3.10 -3.04
CA ASN A 162 11.21 4.33 -2.26
C ASN A 162 10.06 4.32 -1.25
N ILE A 163 8.97 3.67 -1.61
CA ILE A 163 7.80 3.48 -0.74
C ILE A 163 7.37 2.02 -0.78
N ALA A 164 7.00 1.46 0.37
CA ALA A 164 6.59 0.08 0.47
C ALA A 164 5.22 -0.17 -0.17
N LEU A 165 5.10 -1.26 -0.93
CA LEU A 165 3.82 -1.81 -1.34
C LEU A 165 3.45 -2.95 -0.39
N ALA A 166 2.28 -2.87 0.23
CA ALA A 166 1.83 -3.82 1.25
C ALA A 166 0.60 -4.64 0.84
N GLY A 167 0.03 -4.36 -0.35
CA GLY A 167 -1.16 -5.07 -0.81
C GLY A 167 -1.61 -4.67 -2.21
N ARG A 168 -2.77 -5.18 -2.59
CA ARG A 168 -3.50 -4.78 -3.82
C ARG A 168 -5.01 -4.88 -3.62
N VAL A 169 -5.76 -4.02 -4.28
CA VAL A 169 -7.22 -4.13 -4.36
C VAL A 169 -7.58 -5.29 -5.29
N VAL A 170 -8.45 -6.17 -4.84
CA VAL A 170 -8.98 -7.30 -5.61
C VAL A 170 -10.46 -7.16 -5.91
N ALA A 171 -11.18 -6.27 -5.22
CA ALA A 171 -12.55 -5.90 -5.53
C ALA A 171 -12.87 -4.49 -4.99
N GLY A 172 -13.75 -3.74 -5.66
CA GLY A 172 -14.22 -2.42 -5.22
C GLY A 172 -13.28 -1.27 -5.57
N ILE A 173 -12.34 -1.44 -6.50
CA ILE A 173 -11.42 -0.36 -6.94
C ILE A 173 -12.19 0.83 -7.53
N GLU A 174 -13.34 0.60 -8.16
CA GLU A 174 -14.23 1.64 -8.70
C GLU A 174 -14.73 2.60 -7.62
N HIS A 175 -14.88 2.13 -6.39
CA HIS A 175 -15.30 2.96 -5.26
C HIS A 175 -14.21 3.93 -4.80
N LEU A 176 -12.95 3.63 -5.09
CA LEU A 176 -11.82 4.51 -4.85
C LEU A 176 -11.57 5.44 -6.04
N SER A 177 -11.51 4.88 -7.25
CA SER A 177 -11.14 5.62 -8.46
C SER A 177 -12.20 6.64 -8.90
N SER A 178 -13.46 6.48 -8.49
CA SER A 178 -14.57 7.40 -8.79
C SER A 178 -14.78 8.51 -7.75
N LEU A 179 -13.99 8.56 -6.68
CA LEU A 179 -14.07 9.63 -5.69
C LEU A 179 -13.74 10.99 -6.30
N SER A 180 -14.37 12.03 -5.77
CA SER A 180 -14.05 13.42 -6.14
C SER A 180 -12.56 13.69 -5.90
N ARG A 181 -11.93 14.40 -6.84
CA ARG A 181 -10.53 14.78 -6.69
C ARG A 181 -10.40 15.88 -5.64
N GLY A 182 -9.31 15.83 -4.86
CA GLY A 182 -9.04 16.89 -3.90
C GLY A 182 -8.67 18.19 -4.60
N THR A 183 -9.12 19.30 -4.03
CA THR A 183 -8.94 20.65 -4.57
C THR A 183 -7.67 21.31 -4.06
N GLY A 184 -7.11 20.80 -2.97
CA GLY A 184 -5.88 21.30 -2.38
C GLY A 184 -4.60 20.80 -3.07
N PRO A 185 -3.44 21.28 -2.61
CA PRO A 185 -2.15 20.85 -3.13
C PRO A 185 -2.01 19.33 -3.14
N LEU A 186 -1.42 18.77 -4.19
CA LEU A 186 -1.20 17.34 -4.36
C LEU A 186 -2.49 16.48 -4.30
N GLY A 187 -3.67 17.07 -4.44
CA GLY A 187 -4.96 16.40 -4.38
C GLY A 187 -5.45 16.09 -2.96
N PHE A 188 -4.93 16.77 -1.94
CA PHE A 188 -5.51 16.69 -0.60
C PHE A 188 -6.88 17.37 -0.57
N TYR A 189 -7.76 16.86 0.27
CA TYR A 189 -9.03 17.53 0.59
C TYR A 189 -8.76 18.67 1.57
N GLU A 190 -9.04 19.89 1.13
CA GLU A 190 -8.83 21.09 1.97
C GLU A 190 -9.82 21.15 3.12
N LYS A 191 -11.07 20.79 2.82
CA LYS A 191 -12.17 20.91 3.78
C LYS A 191 -12.53 19.56 4.37
N ALA A 192 -12.93 19.56 5.64
CA ALA A 192 -13.32 18.35 6.34
C ALA A 192 -14.53 17.64 5.70
N GLU A 193 -15.48 18.40 5.17
CA GLU A 193 -16.69 17.90 4.49
C GLU A 193 -16.42 17.21 3.14
N GLU A 194 -15.25 17.43 2.53
CA GLU A 194 -14.83 16.72 1.32
C GLU A 194 -14.35 15.30 1.61
N ARG A 195 -13.94 15.04 2.85
CA ARG A 195 -13.36 13.78 3.28
C ARG A 195 -14.41 12.68 3.33
N VAL A 196 -14.00 11.47 2.93
CA VAL A 196 -14.88 10.30 2.99
C VAL A 196 -14.51 9.45 4.19
N THR A 197 -15.45 9.32 5.13
CA THR A 197 -15.22 8.55 6.36
C THR A 197 -15.07 7.06 6.07
N ILE A 198 -14.07 6.46 6.69
CA ILE A 198 -13.87 5.00 6.75
C ILE A 198 -14.75 4.47 7.89
N GLN A 199 -15.76 3.69 7.57
CA GLN A 199 -16.63 3.09 8.58
C GLN A 199 -15.87 2.04 9.38
N SER A 200 -15.16 1.15 8.70
CA SER A 200 -14.35 0.11 9.32
C SER A 200 -13.33 -0.47 8.36
N LEU A 201 -12.22 -0.98 8.90
CA LEU A 201 -11.28 -1.83 8.20
C LEU A 201 -11.04 -3.09 9.05
N ARG A 202 -11.26 -4.26 8.46
CA ARG A 202 -11.23 -5.55 9.16
C ARG A 202 -10.41 -6.58 8.38
N LEU A 203 -9.88 -7.55 9.10
CA LEU A 203 -9.29 -8.75 8.49
C LEU A 203 -10.41 -9.74 8.16
N ALA A 204 -10.58 -10.07 6.89
CA ALA A 204 -11.68 -10.96 6.46
C ALA A 204 -11.63 -12.34 7.14
N ALA A 205 -10.44 -12.85 7.44
CA ALA A 205 -10.27 -14.13 8.15
C ALA A 205 -10.71 -14.09 9.64
N GLU A 206 -10.97 -12.91 10.18
CA GLU A 206 -11.39 -12.69 11.57
C GLU A 206 -12.83 -12.14 11.67
N MET A 207 -13.52 -12.06 10.54
CA MET A 207 -14.94 -11.70 10.49
C MET A 207 -15.77 -12.98 10.58
N ASP A 208 -16.79 -12.96 11.42
CA ASP A 208 -17.80 -14.01 11.43
C ASP A 208 -18.49 -14.05 10.05
N GLU A 209 -18.70 -15.27 9.53
CA GLU A 209 -19.51 -15.45 8.32
C GLU A 209 -20.96 -15.09 8.67
N GLY A 210 -21.34 -13.84 8.36
CA GLY A 210 -22.69 -13.33 8.52
C GLY A 210 -23.57 -13.57 7.30
#